data_5ddeb462956768bdb7476b197a825726
#
_entry.id   5ddeb462956768bdb7476b197a825726
#
_cell.length_a   1.000
_cell.length_b   1.000
_cell.length_c   1.000
_cell.angle_alpha   90.00
_cell.angle_beta   90.00
_cell.angle_gamma   90.00
#
_symmetry.space_group_name_H-M   'P 1'
#
loop_
_entity.id
_entity.type
_entity.pdbx_description
1 polymer ?
#
loop_
_entity_poly.entity_id
_entity_poly.type
_entity_poly.pdbx_seq_one_letter_code
_entity_poly.pdbx_strand_id
1 'polypeptide(L)'
;EIGLRLIIVIVRNVIFYRKTILYNTYDVTSLLQTENAIGVTLGNGRFYTMRQNYKPYKIPTFGYPKLRLNLIVEYADGSKETIATNTSWKLITEGPIRSNNEYDGEEYDARKELGAWTQTGYDDKNWMPAQRVSIPSGTLRAQMMPGMKVTETLKPVSIKKLGNKYILDIGQNMAGWVRFRIKGQAGDSIRLRFAESLQDNGELYTRNFRDARSRSEERRVGK
;
A
#
# COMPACT_ATOMS: atom_id res chain seq x y z
N GLU A 1 -7.71 -33.26 -1.13
CA GLU A 1 -7.41 -31.87 -0.65
C GLU A 1 -7.16 -30.97 -1.87
N ILE A 2 -7.73 -29.79 -1.87
CA ILE A 2 -7.49 -28.78 -2.89
C ILE A 2 -6.45 -27.81 -2.31
N GLY A 3 -5.32 -27.66 -3.00
CA GLY A 3 -4.31 -26.68 -2.64
C GLY A 3 -4.46 -25.41 -3.50
N LEU A 4 -4.46 -24.24 -2.87
CA LEU A 4 -4.52 -22.97 -3.57
C LEU A 4 -3.28 -22.13 -3.32
N ARG A 5 -2.65 -21.73 -4.41
CA ARG A 5 -1.51 -20.81 -4.36
C ARG A 5 -1.81 -19.54 -5.15
N LEU A 6 -1.81 -18.43 -4.45
CA LEU A 6 -1.94 -17.11 -5.05
C LEU A 6 -0.55 -16.56 -5.38
N ILE A 7 -0.24 -16.41 -6.66
CA ILE A 7 0.97 -15.76 -7.13
C ILE A 7 0.63 -14.32 -7.50
N ILE A 8 1.08 -13.38 -6.71
CA ILE A 8 0.90 -11.95 -6.97
C ILE A 8 2.21 -11.37 -7.47
N VAL A 9 2.20 -10.89 -8.69
CA VAL A 9 3.27 -10.05 -9.23
C VAL A 9 2.88 -8.61 -8.99
N ILE A 10 3.26 -8.08 -7.84
CA ILE A 10 3.25 -6.63 -7.63
C ILE A 10 4.62 -6.14 -8.03
N VAL A 11 4.69 -5.24 -9.00
CA VAL A 11 5.96 -4.61 -9.37
C VAL A 11 6.37 -3.69 -8.23
N ARG A 12 7.09 -4.25 -7.26
CA ARG A 12 7.68 -3.52 -6.12
C ARG A 12 9.12 -3.16 -6.39
N ASN A 13 9.54 -2.02 -5.89
CA ASN A 13 10.88 -1.50 -5.64
C ASN A 13 12.08 -2.38 -6.05
N VAL A 14 12.32 -2.55 -7.33
CA VAL A 14 13.61 -3.04 -7.79
C VAL A 14 14.14 -2.05 -8.82
N ILE A 15 15.33 -1.55 -8.57
CA ILE A 15 16.04 -0.57 -9.41
C ILE A 15 16.23 -1.06 -10.87
N PHE A 16 15.89 -2.32 -11.16
CA PHE A 16 16.17 -2.97 -12.44
C PHE A 16 14.97 -3.70 -13.06
N TYR A 17 13.79 -3.04 -13.15
CA TYR A 17 12.60 -3.64 -13.80
C TYR A 17 12.83 -4.15 -15.23
N ARG A 18 13.88 -3.69 -15.91
CA ARG A 18 14.27 -4.18 -17.22
C ARG A 18 15.02 -5.52 -17.16
N LYS A 19 15.53 -5.91 -16.00
CA LYS A 19 16.29 -7.16 -15.80
C LYS A 19 15.50 -8.20 -15.02
N THR A 20 14.92 -7.82 -13.91
CA THR A 20 14.25 -8.74 -12.99
C THR A 20 13.00 -8.09 -12.39
N ILE A 21 11.93 -8.84 -12.36
CA ILE A 21 10.67 -8.49 -11.70
C ILE A 21 10.40 -9.58 -10.66
N LEU A 22 10.27 -9.17 -9.39
CA LEU A 22 10.01 -10.12 -8.32
C LEU A 22 8.50 -10.34 -8.15
N TYR A 23 8.13 -11.59 -7.90
CA TYR A 23 6.78 -11.95 -7.51
C TYR A 23 6.74 -12.61 -6.13
N ASN A 24 5.62 -12.47 -5.44
CA ASN A 24 5.33 -13.15 -4.19
C ASN A 24 4.32 -14.27 -4.41
N THR A 25 4.48 -15.35 -3.66
CA THR A 25 3.54 -16.46 -3.62
C THR A 25 2.96 -16.56 -2.22
N TYR A 26 1.64 -16.72 -2.15
CA TYR A 26 0.91 -16.91 -0.91
C TYR A 26 0.07 -18.18 -1.01
N ASP A 27 0.12 -19.00 0.04
CA ASP A 27 -0.83 -20.08 0.22
C ASP A 27 -2.13 -19.48 0.78
N VAL A 28 -3.21 -19.62 0.05
CA VAL A 28 -4.53 -19.08 0.40
C VAL A 28 -5.56 -20.18 0.57
N THR A 29 -5.13 -21.44 0.64
CA THR A 29 -5.98 -22.62 0.76
C THR A 29 -6.97 -22.51 1.92
N SER A 30 -6.49 -22.04 3.08
CA SER A 30 -7.30 -21.87 4.29
C SER A 30 -8.32 -20.72 4.21
N LEU A 31 -8.23 -19.87 3.21
CA LEU A 31 -9.13 -18.71 3.03
C LEU A 31 -10.31 -19.01 2.09
N LEU A 32 -10.30 -20.19 1.47
CA LEU A 32 -11.33 -20.60 0.51
C LEU A 32 -12.70 -20.72 1.15
N GLN A 33 -13.68 -20.20 0.41
CA GLN A 33 -15.11 -20.35 0.68
C GLN A 33 -15.82 -20.83 -0.59
N THR A 34 -17.13 -21.10 -0.52
CA THR A 34 -17.95 -21.46 -1.68
C THR A 34 -17.89 -20.38 -2.78
N GLU A 35 -17.93 -19.12 -2.36
CA GLU A 35 -17.75 -17.94 -3.23
C GLU A 35 -16.60 -17.10 -2.70
N ASN A 36 -15.78 -16.59 -3.59
CA ASN A 36 -14.59 -15.84 -3.23
C ASN A 36 -14.47 -14.55 -4.04
N ALA A 37 -13.96 -13.50 -3.41
CA ALA A 37 -13.60 -12.25 -4.08
C ALA A 37 -12.13 -11.91 -3.80
N ILE A 38 -11.45 -11.35 -4.79
CA ILE A 38 -10.08 -10.88 -4.67
C ILE A 38 -10.05 -9.39 -4.94
N GLY A 39 -9.71 -8.62 -3.91
CA GLY A 39 -9.48 -7.18 -4.01
C GLY A 39 -8.00 -6.84 -3.86
N VAL A 40 -7.50 -5.94 -4.70
CA VAL A 40 -6.09 -5.50 -4.67
C VAL A 40 -6.00 -3.99 -4.69
N THR A 41 -5.34 -3.41 -3.70
CA THR A 41 -4.99 -1.99 -3.68
C THR A 41 -3.58 -1.79 -4.23
N LEU A 42 -3.45 -0.93 -5.23
CA LEU A 42 -2.18 -0.58 -5.84
C LEU A 42 -1.72 0.80 -5.36
N GLY A 43 -0.66 0.83 -4.55
CA GLY A 43 0.02 2.06 -4.18
C GLY A 43 1.08 2.46 -5.20
N ASN A 44 1.38 3.75 -5.30
CA ASN A 44 2.38 4.28 -6.24
C ASN A 44 3.80 3.85 -5.86
N GLY A 45 4.15 3.90 -4.58
CA GLY A 45 5.47 3.56 -4.07
C GLY A 45 6.60 4.22 -4.86
N ARG A 46 7.64 3.46 -5.15
CA ARG A 46 8.77 3.88 -6.00
C ARG A 46 8.47 3.77 -7.49
N PHE A 47 7.48 2.98 -7.87
CA PHE A 47 7.20 2.70 -9.28
C PHE A 47 6.63 3.94 -9.99
N TYR A 48 5.79 4.72 -9.31
CA TYR A 48 5.18 5.92 -9.83
C TYR A 48 5.31 7.07 -8.82
N THR A 49 6.50 7.66 -8.74
CA THR A 49 6.76 8.78 -7.84
C THR A 49 6.65 10.09 -8.63
N MET A 50 5.47 10.71 -8.60
CA MET A 50 5.27 12.06 -9.15
C MET A 50 5.41 13.09 -8.05
N ARG A 51 6.35 14.01 -8.22
CA ARG A 51 6.54 15.16 -7.32
C ARG A 51 6.51 16.44 -8.14
N GLN A 52 5.58 17.32 -7.82
CA GLN A 52 5.38 18.57 -8.58
C GLN A 52 6.59 19.51 -8.51
N ASN A 53 7.30 19.52 -7.39
CA ASN A 53 8.36 20.48 -7.09
C ASN A 53 9.77 19.89 -7.08
N TYR A 54 9.94 18.64 -7.53
CA TYR A 54 11.24 17.99 -7.56
C TYR A 54 11.68 17.70 -8.99
N LYS A 55 12.99 17.83 -9.26
CA LYS A 55 13.55 17.59 -10.59
C LYS A 55 13.24 16.16 -11.06
N PRO A 56 12.28 15.96 -11.99
CA PRO A 56 11.76 14.62 -12.31
C PRO A 56 12.80 13.68 -12.93
N TYR A 57 13.88 14.21 -13.49
CA TYR A 57 14.97 13.41 -14.05
C TYR A 57 15.77 12.61 -13.01
N LYS A 58 15.68 12.95 -11.71
CA LYS A 58 16.34 12.22 -10.63
C LYS A 58 15.53 11.05 -10.08
N ILE A 59 14.22 11.02 -10.39
CA ILE A 59 13.31 10.00 -9.91
C ILE A 59 12.57 9.44 -11.13
N PRO A 60 13.11 8.39 -11.77
CA PRO A 60 12.46 7.79 -12.92
C PRO A 60 11.12 7.17 -12.50
N THR A 61 10.08 7.46 -13.29
CA THR A 61 8.79 6.78 -13.18
C THR A 61 8.72 5.65 -14.21
N PHE A 62 8.03 4.58 -13.84
CA PHE A 62 7.82 3.41 -14.73
C PHE A 62 6.38 3.33 -15.23
N GLY A 63 5.65 4.44 -15.12
CA GLY A 63 4.23 4.56 -15.42
C GLY A 63 3.36 4.21 -14.22
N TYR A 64 2.05 4.16 -14.44
CA TYR A 64 1.10 3.82 -13.38
C TYR A 64 1.32 2.41 -12.81
N PRO A 65 0.97 2.18 -11.52
CA PRO A 65 1.01 0.85 -10.92
C PRO A 65 0.27 -0.18 -11.76
N LYS A 66 0.82 -1.40 -11.82
CA LYS A 66 0.30 -2.49 -12.65
C LYS A 66 0.20 -3.76 -11.81
N LEU A 67 -0.81 -4.54 -12.09
CA LEU A 67 -1.05 -5.83 -11.45
C LEU A 67 -0.95 -6.97 -12.47
N ARG A 68 -0.27 -8.03 -12.09
CA ARG A 68 -0.43 -9.36 -12.66
C ARG A 68 -0.61 -10.33 -11.51
N LEU A 69 -1.72 -11.06 -11.52
CA LEU A 69 -2.05 -12.03 -10.50
C LEU A 69 -2.44 -13.34 -11.18
N ASN A 70 -1.91 -14.44 -10.66
CA ASN A 70 -2.33 -15.79 -11.02
C ASN A 70 -2.75 -16.50 -9.73
N LEU A 71 -3.97 -16.99 -9.69
CA LEU A 71 -4.43 -17.95 -8.69
C LEU A 71 -4.28 -19.34 -9.30
N ILE A 72 -3.45 -20.17 -8.69
CA ILE A 72 -3.22 -21.54 -9.11
C ILE A 72 -4.01 -22.45 -8.17
N VAL A 73 -4.93 -23.21 -8.73
CA VAL A 73 -5.71 -24.24 -8.06
C VAL A 73 -5.06 -25.58 -8.37
N GLU A 74 -4.67 -26.31 -7.31
CA GLU A 74 -4.17 -27.69 -7.43
C GLU A 74 -5.24 -28.64 -6.89
N TYR A 75 -5.72 -29.53 -7.72
CA TYR A 75 -6.74 -30.53 -7.34
C TYR A 75 -6.11 -31.79 -6.79
N ALA A 76 -6.91 -32.60 -6.08
CA ALA A 76 -6.45 -33.85 -5.45
C ALA A 76 -5.91 -34.88 -6.46
N ASP A 77 -6.35 -34.84 -7.72
CA ASP A 77 -5.86 -35.68 -8.81
C ASP A 77 -4.54 -35.19 -9.43
N GLY A 78 -3.98 -34.09 -8.89
CA GLY A 78 -2.75 -33.47 -9.39
C GLY A 78 -2.95 -32.52 -10.57
N SER A 79 -4.17 -32.37 -11.08
CA SER A 79 -4.47 -31.38 -12.12
C SER A 79 -4.39 -29.97 -11.57
N LYS A 80 -4.12 -28.98 -12.46
CA LYS A 80 -3.97 -27.58 -12.08
C LYS A 80 -4.76 -26.68 -13.00
N GLU A 81 -5.41 -25.71 -12.39
CA GLU A 81 -6.07 -24.62 -13.08
C GLU A 81 -5.39 -23.28 -12.73
N THR A 82 -5.32 -22.37 -13.68
CA THR A 82 -4.78 -21.02 -13.44
C THR A 82 -5.81 -19.97 -13.80
N ILE A 83 -6.25 -19.23 -12.82
CA ILE A 83 -7.11 -18.06 -12.97
C ILE A 83 -6.21 -16.81 -12.94
N ALA A 84 -6.10 -16.11 -14.06
CA ALA A 84 -5.24 -14.97 -14.23
C ALA A 84 -6.03 -13.66 -14.31
N THR A 85 -5.40 -12.55 -13.91
CA THR A 85 -5.93 -11.20 -14.20
C THR A 85 -6.13 -11.00 -15.69
N ASN A 86 -7.26 -10.48 -16.07
CA ASN A 86 -7.64 -10.19 -17.45
C ASN A 86 -8.54 -8.95 -17.52
N THR A 87 -9.13 -8.67 -18.66
CA THR A 87 -9.99 -7.50 -18.90
C THR A 87 -11.39 -7.61 -18.27
N SER A 88 -11.76 -8.75 -17.68
CA SER A 88 -12.99 -8.87 -16.90
C SER A 88 -12.87 -8.32 -15.50
N TRP A 89 -11.65 -8.09 -15.02
CA TRP A 89 -11.41 -7.40 -13.77
C TRP A 89 -11.84 -5.95 -13.88
N LYS A 90 -12.23 -5.38 -12.75
CA LYS A 90 -12.64 -3.99 -12.66
C LYS A 90 -11.74 -3.20 -11.73
N LEU A 91 -11.65 -1.91 -11.93
CA LEU A 91 -10.85 -1.01 -11.15
C LEU A 91 -11.57 0.30 -10.88
N ILE A 92 -11.20 0.95 -9.77
CA ILE A 92 -11.61 2.30 -9.42
C ILE A 92 -10.40 3.11 -8.97
N THR A 93 -10.36 4.39 -9.33
CA THR A 93 -9.30 5.34 -8.95
C THR A 93 -9.79 6.34 -7.89
N GLU A 94 -11.08 6.37 -7.62
CA GLU A 94 -11.72 7.30 -6.69
C GLU A 94 -11.83 6.75 -5.26
N GLY A 95 -10.94 5.87 -4.85
CA GLY A 95 -10.87 5.33 -3.51
C GLY A 95 -10.33 6.32 -2.45
N PRO A 96 -10.22 5.87 -1.21
CA PRO A 96 -9.84 6.73 -0.07
C PRO A 96 -8.40 7.23 -0.11
N ILE A 97 -7.46 6.51 -0.74
CA ILE A 97 -6.06 6.93 -0.86
C ILE A 97 -5.98 7.94 -2.02
N ARG A 98 -5.80 9.23 -1.68
CA ARG A 98 -5.78 10.33 -2.65
C ARG A 98 -4.38 10.61 -3.22
N SER A 99 -3.37 10.40 -2.41
CA SER A 99 -1.98 10.44 -2.85
C SER A 99 -1.15 9.47 -2.01
N ASN A 100 -0.12 8.90 -2.61
CA ASN A 100 0.77 7.98 -1.93
C ASN A 100 2.10 7.92 -2.66
N ASN A 101 3.19 8.27 -1.98
CA ASN A 101 4.54 8.01 -2.46
C ASN A 101 5.56 7.99 -1.31
N GLU A 102 6.76 7.49 -1.57
CA GLU A 102 7.78 7.30 -0.54
C GLU A 102 8.38 8.61 0.02
N TYR A 103 8.20 9.74 -0.67
CA TYR A 103 8.79 11.02 -0.28
C TYR A 103 7.80 11.95 0.42
N ASP A 104 6.55 11.95 -0.03
CA ASP A 104 5.54 12.89 0.43
C ASP A 104 4.53 12.25 1.40
N GLY A 105 4.60 10.91 1.57
CA GLY A 105 3.70 10.16 2.44
C GLY A 105 2.37 9.82 1.78
N GLU A 106 1.31 9.78 2.56
CA GLU A 106 -0.02 9.36 2.14
C GLU A 106 -1.07 10.41 2.52
N GLU A 107 -1.99 10.68 1.61
CA GLU A 107 -3.22 11.41 1.88
C GLU A 107 -4.41 10.46 1.77
N TYR A 108 -5.20 10.37 2.84
CA TYR A 108 -6.33 9.46 2.96
C TYR A 108 -7.61 10.22 3.28
N ASP A 109 -8.67 9.98 2.53
CA ASP A 109 -9.99 10.57 2.75
C ASP A 109 -11.01 9.47 3.07
N ALA A 110 -11.31 9.29 4.36
CA ALA A 110 -12.24 8.26 4.81
C ALA A 110 -13.69 8.44 4.30
N ARG A 111 -14.04 9.62 3.81
CA ARG A 111 -15.36 9.86 3.16
C ARG A 111 -15.49 9.12 1.83
N LYS A 112 -14.36 8.69 1.24
CA LYS A 112 -14.28 7.93 -0.02
C LYS A 112 -14.06 6.43 0.20
N GLU A 113 -14.29 5.95 1.41
CA GLU A 113 -14.27 4.51 1.70
C GLU A 113 -15.27 3.76 0.82
N LEU A 114 -14.82 2.65 0.28
CA LEU A 114 -15.61 1.84 -0.65
C LEU A 114 -16.46 0.76 0.05
N GLY A 115 -16.48 0.77 1.40
CA GLY A 115 -17.22 -0.22 2.17
C GLY A 115 -16.66 -1.64 2.01
N ALA A 116 -17.54 -2.60 1.78
CA ALA A 116 -17.19 -4.02 1.72
C ALA A 116 -16.71 -4.48 0.32
N TRP A 117 -15.94 -3.66 -0.38
CA TRP A 117 -15.51 -3.87 -1.76
C TRP A 117 -14.68 -5.16 -2.00
N THR A 118 -14.16 -5.78 -0.97
CA THR A 118 -13.44 -7.05 -1.03
C THR A 118 -14.32 -8.26 -0.77
N GLN A 119 -15.64 -8.07 -0.61
CA GLN A 119 -16.57 -9.16 -0.36
C GLN A 119 -17.32 -9.55 -1.64
N THR A 120 -17.79 -10.78 -1.69
CA THR A 120 -18.68 -11.27 -2.76
C THR A 120 -19.99 -10.49 -2.76
N GLY A 121 -20.58 -10.31 -3.94
CA GLY A 121 -21.85 -9.56 -4.09
C GLY A 121 -21.70 -8.03 -4.01
N TYR A 122 -20.47 -7.50 -3.93
CA TYR A 122 -20.27 -6.05 -3.98
C TYR A 122 -20.75 -5.45 -5.30
N ASP A 123 -21.48 -4.33 -5.25
CA ASP A 123 -21.95 -3.62 -6.45
C ASP A 123 -20.82 -2.79 -7.07
N ASP A 124 -20.18 -3.33 -8.07
CA ASP A 124 -19.07 -2.74 -8.82
C ASP A 124 -19.47 -2.16 -10.19
N LYS A 125 -20.76 -1.84 -10.38
CA LYS A 125 -21.30 -1.36 -11.68
C LYS A 125 -20.60 -0.10 -12.19
N ASN A 126 -20.21 0.78 -11.27
CA ASN A 126 -19.54 2.04 -11.58
C ASN A 126 -18.00 1.90 -11.71
N TRP A 127 -17.45 0.69 -11.58
CA TRP A 127 -16.04 0.47 -11.75
C TRP A 127 -15.69 0.30 -13.24
N MET A 128 -14.54 0.78 -13.64
CA MET A 128 -14.06 0.68 -15.01
C MET A 128 -13.48 -0.71 -15.27
N PRO A 129 -13.61 -1.25 -16.49
CA PRO A 129 -12.94 -2.49 -16.87
C PRO A 129 -11.40 -2.30 -16.84
N ALA A 130 -10.69 -3.33 -16.39
CA ALA A 130 -9.25 -3.33 -16.43
C ALA A 130 -8.74 -3.34 -17.89
N GLN A 131 -7.60 -2.70 -18.09
CA GLN A 131 -6.97 -2.62 -19.40
C GLN A 131 -5.67 -3.41 -19.44
N ARG A 132 -5.39 -4.04 -20.57
CA ARG A 132 -4.08 -4.62 -20.84
C ARG A 132 -3.07 -3.50 -21.05
N VAL A 133 -1.97 -3.60 -20.34
CA VAL A 133 -0.89 -2.60 -20.39
C VAL A 133 0.45 -3.30 -20.63
N SER A 134 1.39 -2.58 -21.22
CA SER A 134 2.75 -3.07 -21.38
C SER A 134 3.39 -3.36 -20.04
N ILE A 135 4.03 -4.49 -19.92
CA ILE A 135 4.80 -4.88 -18.75
C ILE A 135 6.27 -4.46 -18.93
N PRO A 136 7.00 -4.24 -17.84
CA PRO A 136 8.45 -4.15 -17.89
C PRO A 136 9.05 -5.42 -18.49
N SER A 137 10.16 -5.31 -19.23
CA SER A 137 10.80 -6.41 -19.96
C SER A 137 11.60 -7.40 -19.11
N GLY A 138 11.65 -7.22 -17.81
CA GLY A 138 12.44 -8.06 -16.90
C GLY A 138 11.89 -9.48 -16.75
N THR A 139 12.78 -10.41 -16.40
CA THR A 139 12.42 -11.79 -16.09
C THR A 139 11.73 -11.88 -14.74
N LEU A 140 10.62 -12.61 -14.67
CA LEU A 140 9.91 -12.89 -13.42
C LEU A 140 10.73 -13.87 -12.56
N ARG A 141 10.97 -13.52 -11.31
CA ARG A 141 11.64 -14.37 -10.31
C ARG A 141 10.91 -14.33 -8.99
N ALA A 142 10.91 -15.45 -8.28
CA ALA A 142 10.37 -15.47 -6.92
C ALA A 142 11.17 -14.53 -6.00
N GLN A 143 10.49 -13.81 -5.13
CA GLN A 143 11.13 -13.02 -4.10
C GLN A 143 11.78 -13.96 -3.09
N MET A 144 13.09 -13.83 -2.91
CA MET A 144 13.84 -14.65 -1.95
C MET A 144 13.88 -14.04 -0.54
N MET A 145 13.70 -12.72 -0.45
CA MET A 145 13.68 -12.04 0.85
C MET A 145 12.32 -12.20 1.51
N PRO A 146 12.27 -12.34 2.85
CA PRO A 146 11.01 -12.33 3.58
C PRO A 146 10.20 -11.07 3.28
N GLY A 147 8.89 -11.21 3.15
CA GLY A 147 7.97 -10.06 3.04
C GLY A 147 7.97 -9.21 4.31
N MET A 148 7.62 -7.94 4.17
CA MET A 148 7.40 -7.08 5.34
C MET A 148 6.25 -7.63 6.18
N LYS A 149 6.49 -7.81 7.47
CA LYS A 149 5.51 -8.32 8.45
C LYS A 149 5.50 -7.43 9.67
N VAL A 150 4.35 -7.38 10.34
CA VAL A 150 4.29 -6.85 11.71
C VAL A 150 4.97 -7.86 12.62
N THR A 151 6.09 -7.48 13.19
CA THR A 151 6.85 -8.31 14.14
C THR A 151 6.48 -7.97 15.58
N GLU A 152 6.14 -6.69 15.82
CA GLU A 152 5.80 -6.19 17.13
C GLU A 152 4.82 -5.02 17.04
N THR A 153 4.03 -4.80 18.07
CA THR A 153 3.16 -3.62 18.21
C THR A 153 3.59 -2.84 19.45
N LEU A 154 4.15 -1.66 19.20
CA LEU A 154 4.63 -0.77 20.25
C LEU A 154 3.54 0.23 20.68
N LYS A 155 3.54 0.58 21.97
CA LYS A 155 2.74 1.68 22.51
C LYS A 155 3.65 2.87 22.75
N PRO A 156 3.17 4.12 22.61
CA PRO A 156 3.94 5.30 23.04
C PRO A 156 4.35 5.19 24.50
N VAL A 157 5.62 5.44 24.80
CA VAL A 157 6.14 5.55 26.17
C VAL A 157 5.77 6.87 26.80
N SER A 158 5.55 7.91 26.00
CA SER A 158 5.02 9.18 26.45
C SER A 158 4.20 9.90 25.38
N ILE A 159 3.26 10.74 25.84
CA ILE A 159 2.48 11.65 24.99
C ILE A 159 2.55 13.03 25.66
N LYS A 160 3.13 14.00 24.96
CA LYS A 160 3.29 15.38 25.48
C LYS A 160 2.56 16.37 24.58
N LYS A 161 1.80 17.28 25.17
CA LYS A 161 1.18 18.39 24.44
C LYS A 161 2.23 19.50 24.23
N LEU A 162 2.37 19.95 22.99
CA LEU A 162 3.24 21.05 22.59
C LEU A 162 2.44 22.04 21.74
N GLY A 163 1.94 23.10 22.36
CA GLY A 163 1.02 24.05 21.70
C GLY A 163 -0.27 23.35 21.25
N ASN A 164 -0.56 23.39 19.96
CA ASN A 164 -1.71 22.73 19.33
C ASN A 164 -1.41 21.32 18.81
N LYS A 165 -0.26 20.76 19.13
CA LYS A 165 0.22 19.46 18.67
C LYS A 165 0.41 18.49 19.82
N TYR A 166 0.54 17.23 19.52
CA TYR A 166 0.95 16.18 20.45
C TYR A 166 2.21 15.50 19.91
N ILE A 167 3.20 15.35 20.76
CA ILE A 167 4.42 14.58 20.48
C ILE A 167 4.26 13.23 21.16
N LEU A 168 4.33 12.18 20.35
CA LEU A 168 4.26 10.80 20.80
C LEU A 168 5.67 10.20 20.70
N ASP A 169 6.22 9.80 21.83
CA ASP A 169 7.50 9.12 21.89
C ASP A 169 7.26 7.61 21.91
N ILE A 170 7.84 6.89 20.98
CA ILE A 170 7.71 5.44 20.89
C ILE A 170 8.81 4.70 21.66
N GLY A 171 9.84 5.45 22.15
CA GLY A 171 10.94 4.93 22.96
C GLY A 171 12.06 4.28 22.14
N GLN A 172 11.86 4.04 20.85
CA GLN A 172 12.90 3.51 19.96
C GLN A 172 12.67 3.89 18.50
N ASN A 173 13.75 3.89 17.71
CA ASN A 173 13.65 3.99 16.27
C ASN A 173 13.09 2.70 15.68
N MET A 174 12.15 2.83 14.76
CA MET A 174 11.51 1.69 14.12
C MET A 174 11.12 1.97 12.68
N ALA A 175 11.02 0.95 11.89
CA ALA A 175 10.32 0.97 10.61
C ALA A 175 8.92 0.37 10.81
N GLY A 176 7.86 1.10 10.44
CA GLY A 176 6.50 0.61 10.67
C GLY A 176 5.44 1.59 10.23
N TRP A 177 4.24 1.34 10.67
CA TRP A 177 3.07 2.21 10.48
C TRP A 177 2.29 2.33 11.78
N VAL A 178 1.44 3.35 11.87
CA VAL A 178 0.66 3.63 13.06
C VAL A 178 -0.77 3.10 12.94
N ARG A 179 -1.30 2.64 14.06
CA ARG A 179 -2.72 2.36 14.25
C ARG A 179 -3.25 3.27 15.36
N PHE A 180 -4.21 4.10 15.05
CA PHE A 180 -4.84 4.96 16.05
C PHE A 180 -6.36 4.99 15.87
N ARG A 181 -7.06 5.27 16.94
CA ARG A 181 -8.51 5.49 16.94
C ARG A 181 -8.75 6.95 17.26
N ILE A 182 -9.65 7.56 16.51
CA ILE A 182 -10.00 8.95 16.62
C ILE A 182 -11.47 9.07 16.86
N LYS A 183 -11.86 10.00 17.72
CA LYS A 183 -13.20 10.54 17.79
C LYS A 183 -13.15 11.96 17.24
N GLY A 184 -13.89 12.23 16.19
CA GLY A 184 -13.95 13.53 15.52
C GLY A 184 -15.27 13.66 14.74
N GLN A 185 -15.49 14.83 14.19
CA GLN A 185 -16.62 15.08 13.30
C GLN A 185 -16.23 14.77 11.86
N ALA A 186 -17.22 14.46 11.03
CA ALA A 186 -16.99 14.25 9.60
C ALA A 186 -16.38 15.51 8.97
N GLY A 187 -15.24 15.35 8.30
CA GLY A 187 -14.50 16.46 7.72
C GLY A 187 -13.30 16.93 8.55
N ASP A 188 -13.18 16.53 9.81
CA ASP A 188 -11.97 16.77 10.59
C ASP A 188 -10.77 16.15 9.89
N SER A 189 -9.61 16.81 9.98
CA SER A 189 -8.36 16.30 9.43
C SER A 189 -7.32 16.09 10.51
N ILE A 190 -6.54 15.03 10.38
CA ILE A 190 -5.43 14.71 11.26
C ILE A 190 -4.19 14.56 10.42
N ARG A 191 -3.14 15.27 10.82
CA ARG A 191 -1.84 15.19 10.19
C ARG A 191 -0.85 14.51 11.12
N LEU A 192 -0.28 13.40 10.67
CA LEU A 192 0.79 12.69 11.34
C LEU A 192 2.12 13.06 10.68
N ARG A 193 3.13 13.29 11.50
CA ARG A 193 4.51 13.51 11.07
C ARG A 193 5.42 12.61 11.87
N PHE A 194 6.47 12.14 11.25
CA PHE A 194 7.41 11.20 11.85
C PHE A 194 8.81 11.79 11.80
N ALA A 195 9.58 11.58 12.86
CA ALA A 195 11.00 11.91 12.91
C ALA A 195 11.71 10.97 13.89
N GLU A 196 13.01 10.85 13.77
CA GLU A 196 13.85 10.01 14.61
C GLU A 196 14.35 10.76 15.86
N SER A 197 14.31 12.10 15.85
CA SER A 197 14.80 12.95 16.92
C SER A 197 13.98 14.22 17.07
N LEU A 198 14.17 14.89 18.21
CA LEU A 198 13.60 16.19 18.52
C LEU A 198 14.65 17.28 18.43
N GLN A 199 14.19 18.52 18.26
CA GLN A 199 14.95 19.74 18.47
C GLN A 199 14.95 20.11 19.96
N ASP A 200 15.81 21.05 20.37
CA ASP A 200 15.91 21.52 21.75
C ASP A 200 14.57 22.11 22.27
N ASN A 201 13.76 22.65 21.39
CA ASN A 201 12.43 23.17 21.73
C ASN A 201 11.34 22.09 21.80
N GLY A 202 11.70 20.81 21.66
CA GLY A 202 10.80 19.66 21.71
C GLY A 202 10.03 19.38 20.41
N GLU A 203 10.24 20.14 19.35
CA GLU A 203 9.64 19.87 18.02
C GLU A 203 10.41 18.78 17.27
N LEU A 204 9.75 18.15 16.28
CA LEU A 204 10.38 17.14 15.44
C LEU A 204 11.55 17.72 14.64
N TYR A 205 12.69 17.04 14.65
CA TYR A 205 13.81 17.37 13.79
C TYR A 205 13.62 16.80 12.40
N THR A 206 13.41 17.66 11.42
CA THR A 206 13.07 17.27 10.05
C THR A 206 14.09 17.71 8.98
N ARG A 207 15.18 18.38 9.37
CA ARG A 207 16.20 18.88 8.44
C ARG A 207 16.93 17.77 7.70
N ASN A 208 17.02 16.57 8.27
CA ASN A 208 17.62 15.39 7.67
C ASN A 208 16.78 14.78 6.54
N PHE A 209 15.54 15.19 6.36
CA PHE A 209 14.68 14.68 5.28
C PHE A 209 14.96 15.32 3.92
N ARG A 210 15.80 16.35 3.87
CA ARG A 210 16.13 17.09 2.65
C ARG A 210 14.83 17.61 1.98
N ASP A 211 14.60 17.21 0.71
CA ASP A 211 13.41 17.61 -0.06
C ASP A 211 12.18 16.69 0.18
N ALA A 212 12.30 15.63 0.96
CA ALA A 212 11.15 14.82 1.34
C ALA A 212 10.26 15.62 2.31
N ARG A 213 8.98 15.64 2.06
CA ARG A 213 8.02 16.16 3.06
C ARG A 213 7.97 15.11 4.15
N SER A 214 8.41 15.46 5.35
CA SER A 214 8.58 14.63 6.53
C SER A 214 7.50 13.55 6.67
N ARG A 215 7.58 12.46 5.90
CA ARG A 215 6.70 11.28 5.91
C ARG A 215 5.34 11.56 6.55
N SER A 216 4.63 12.59 6.05
CA SER A 216 3.36 13.04 6.65
C SER A 216 2.21 12.22 6.09
N GLU A 217 1.38 11.73 6.99
CA GLU A 217 0.07 11.21 6.63
C GLU A 217 -0.98 12.28 6.99
N GLU A 218 -1.85 12.62 6.08
CA GLU A 218 -3.03 13.41 6.35
C GLU A 218 -4.26 12.51 6.16
N ARG A 219 -5.06 12.40 7.22
CA ARG A 219 -6.28 11.59 7.19
C ARG A 219 -7.48 12.44 7.51
N ARG A 220 -8.51 12.34 6.70
CA ARG A 220 -9.79 12.99 6.94
C ARG A 220 -10.76 11.99 7.54
N VAL A 221 -11.43 12.42 8.61
CA VAL A 221 -12.40 11.57 9.32
C VAL A 221 -13.62 11.36 8.43
N GLY A 222 -14.06 10.12 8.31
CA GLY A 222 -15.32 9.76 7.64
C GLY A 222 -16.54 10.09 8.48
N LYS A 223 -17.72 9.67 7.98
CA LYS A 223 -18.97 9.80 8.70
C LYS A 223 -19.00 8.91 9.95
#